data_60e5483c184df7cf0188dc73bbe9c0d6
#
_entry.id   60e5483c184df7cf0188dc73bbe9c0d6
#
_cell.length_a   1.000
_cell.length_b   1.000
_cell.length_c   1.000
_cell.angle_alpha   90.00
_cell.angle_beta   90.00
_cell.angle_gamma   90.00
#
_symmetry.space_group_name_H-M   'P 1'
#
loop_
_entity.id
_entity.type
_entity.pdbx_description
1 polymer ?
#
loop_
_entity_poly.entity_id
_entity_poly.type
_entity_poly.pdbx_seq_one_letter_code
_entity_poly.pdbx_strand_id
1 'polypeptide(L)'
;MGHALCVCSRGTVIIDNKRYLFIQKLGEGFLLEPHLGRVSAKWEGHPTPHQEISLGLSRVGDDHGPSLTPLAHSGFSYVDLVEGLHDGHFYALKRILCHEQQDREEAQREADRHRLFNHPNILRLVAYCLRERGAKHEAWLLLPFFKRGTLWNEIERLKDKGNFLTEDQILWLLLGICRGLEAIHAKAFLSRDARRDLKPTNILLGDEGQPVLMDLACINVEGSRQALTLQDWAAQRCTISYRAPELFSVQSHCVIDERTDVWSLGCVLYAMMFGEGPYDMVFQKGDSVALAVQNQLSIPQSPRHSSALRQLLASMMTVDPHQRPHIPLLLSQLEALQPPAPGQHTTQI
;
A
#
# COMPACT_ATOMS: atom_id res chain seq x y z
N MET A 1 20.85 37.00 -6.51
CA MET A 1 20.06 37.82 -7.42
C MET A 1 18.77 37.05 -7.73
N GLY A 2 17.61 37.67 -7.42
CA GLY A 2 16.33 37.31 -7.99
C GLY A 2 15.64 36.04 -7.41
N HIS A 3 15.25 36.08 -6.13
CA HIS A 3 14.17 35.22 -5.65
C HIS A 3 12.88 35.69 -6.30
N ALA A 4 12.41 35.01 -7.33
CA ALA A 4 11.07 35.19 -7.84
C ALA A 4 10.07 34.74 -6.78
N LEU A 5 9.51 35.71 -6.04
CA LEU A 5 8.34 35.52 -5.21
C LEU A 5 7.20 35.06 -6.13
N CYS A 6 6.91 33.75 -6.13
CA CYS A 6 5.74 33.21 -6.79
C CYS A 6 4.50 33.65 -6.01
N VAL A 7 3.87 34.73 -6.42
CA VAL A 7 2.54 35.13 -5.97
C VAL A 7 1.58 34.08 -6.51
N CYS A 8 1.22 33.11 -5.68
CA CYS A 8 0.23 32.11 -5.99
C CYS A 8 -1.14 32.78 -6.12
N SER A 9 -1.58 33.05 -7.35
CA SER A 9 -3.00 33.22 -7.63
C SER A 9 -3.71 31.93 -7.19
N ARG A 10 -4.76 32.07 -6.39
CA ARG A 10 -5.57 31.01 -5.75
C ARG A 10 -5.36 29.62 -6.34
N GLY A 11 -4.70 28.75 -5.57
CA GLY A 11 -4.78 27.30 -5.78
C GLY A 11 -3.76 26.68 -6.72
N THR A 12 -2.75 27.39 -7.23
CA THR A 12 -1.72 26.74 -8.09
C THR A 12 -0.37 26.64 -7.41
N VAL A 13 0.37 25.58 -7.75
CA VAL A 13 1.75 25.37 -7.32
C VAL A 13 2.64 25.08 -8.52
N ILE A 14 3.95 25.33 -8.36
CA ILE A 14 4.96 25.01 -9.37
C ILE A 14 5.87 23.92 -8.80
N ILE A 15 6.02 22.81 -9.53
CA ILE A 15 6.94 21.72 -9.23
C ILE A 15 7.71 21.42 -10.53
N ASP A 16 9.04 21.42 -10.48
CA ASP A 16 9.92 21.21 -11.64
C ASP A 16 9.51 22.09 -12.86
N ASN A 17 9.29 23.39 -12.63
CA ASN A 17 8.87 24.38 -13.62
C ASN A 17 7.51 24.11 -14.29
N LYS A 18 6.72 23.17 -13.78
CA LYS A 18 5.36 22.88 -14.25
C LYS A 18 4.34 23.39 -13.25
N ARG A 19 3.20 23.87 -13.75
CA ARG A 19 2.10 24.39 -12.92
C ARG A 19 1.06 23.32 -12.67
N TYR A 20 0.60 23.25 -11.42
CA TYR A 20 -0.44 22.34 -10.97
C TYR A 20 -1.52 23.10 -10.23
N LEU A 21 -2.79 22.82 -10.52
CA LEU A 21 -3.95 23.39 -9.85
C LEU A 21 -4.39 22.48 -8.72
N PHE A 22 -4.57 23.00 -7.51
CA PHE A 22 -5.19 22.26 -6.41
C PHE A 22 -6.68 22.07 -6.69
N ILE A 23 -7.15 20.83 -6.64
CA ILE A 23 -8.55 20.48 -6.83
C ILE A 23 -9.21 20.25 -5.48
N GLN A 24 -8.69 19.30 -4.68
CA GLN A 24 -9.24 18.95 -3.37
C GLN A 24 -8.23 18.22 -2.52
N LYS A 25 -8.47 18.20 -1.19
CA LYS A 25 -7.75 17.36 -0.25
C LYS A 25 -8.27 15.94 -0.33
N LEU A 26 -7.37 14.95 -0.45
CA LEU A 26 -7.71 13.52 -0.50
C LEU A 26 -7.63 12.86 0.88
N GLY A 27 -6.71 13.32 1.76
CA GLY A 27 -6.56 12.73 3.09
C GLY A 27 -5.45 13.35 3.93
N GLU A 28 -5.37 12.91 5.18
CA GLU A 28 -4.32 13.22 6.17
C GLU A 28 -3.74 11.91 6.72
N GLY A 29 -2.44 11.91 7.08
CA GLY A 29 -1.79 10.75 7.69
C GLY A 29 -1.13 9.81 6.70
N PHE A 30 -0.66 8.66 7.16
CA PHE A 30 -0.15 7.58 6.32
C PHE A 30 -1.25 7.14 5.36
N LEU A 31 -1.00 7.34 4.07
CA LEU A 31 -1.81 6.89 2.92
C LEU A 31 -3.14 6.19 3.29
N LEU A 32 -4.24 6.98 3.28
CA LEU A 32 -5.63 6.50 3.25
C LEU A 32 -5.92 5.30 4.16
N GLU A 33 -5.95 5.49 5.49
CA GLU A 33 -6.67 4.55 6.33
C GLU A 33 -8.18 4.68 6.07
N PRO A 34 -8.89 3.59 5.72
CA PRO A 34 -10.29 3.63 5.30
C PRO A 34 -11.29 3.83 6.44
N HIS A 35 -10.89 4.31 7.63
CA HIS A 35 -11.78 4.48 8.77
C HIS A 35 -12.46 5.85 8.89
N LEU A 36 -12.21 6.78 7.97
CA LEU A 36 -12.95 8.04 7.89
C LEU A 36 -13.90 8.03 6.70
N GLY A 37 -15.16 7.80 7.03
CA GLY A 37 -16.40 8.00 6.32
C GLY A 37 -16.37 8.19 4.79
N ARG A 38 -17.16 7.35 4.11
CA ARG A 38 -17.59 7.44 2.71
C ARG A 38 -17.46 8.85 2.13
N VAL A 39 -16.42 9.07 1.35
CA VAL A 39 -16.44 10.11 0.32
C VAL A 39 -16.91 9.43 -0.96
N SER A 40 -18.22 9.30 -1.11
CA SER A 40 -18.82 8.97 -2.40
C SER A 40 -18.71 10.21 -3.27
N ALA A 41 -17.66 10.29 -4.07
CA ALA A 41 -17.61 11.25 -5.17
C ALA A 41 -18.62 10.80 -6.25
N LYS A 42 -19.88 11.20 -6.13
CA LYS A 42 -20.80 11.27 -7.27
C LYS A 42 -20.31 12.40 -8.16
N TRP A 43 -19.73 12.04 -9.26
CA TRP A 43 -19.43 12.96 -10.34
C TRP A 43 -20.70 13.18 -11.18
N GLU A 44 -21.43 14.25 -10.92
CA GLU A 44 -22.40 14.83 -11.85
C GLU A 44 -22.04 16.30 -12.04
N GLY A 45 -21.62 16.66 -13.26
CA GLY A 45 -21.71 17.97 -13.89
C GLY A 45 -21.12 19.19 -13.15
N HIS A 46 -20.38 19.96 -13.87
CA HIS A 46 -19.85 21.33 -13.69
C HIS A 46 -20.12 22.05 -12.34
N PRO A 47 -19.10 22.60 -11.66
CA PRO A 47 -19.28 23.31 -10.42
C PRO A 47 -19.82 24.72 -10.66
N THR A 48 -20.96 25.02 -10.04
CA THR A 48 -21.38 26.40 -9.76
C THR A 48 -20.71 26.87 -8.45
N PRO A 49 -20.30 28.13 -8.36
CA PRO A 49 -19.65 28.64 -7.16
C PRO A 49 -20.67 28.96 -6.06
N HIS A 50 -20.27 28.75 -4.79
CA HIS A 50 -20.96 29.09 -3.54
C HIS A 50 -21.95 28.07 -2.96
N GLN A 51 -21.40 27.22 -2.06
CA GLN A 51 -22.11 26.87 -0.82
C GLN A 51 -21.09 26.40 0.23
N GLU A 52 -20.92 27.20 1.30
CA GLU A 52 -20.24 26.82 2.54
C GLU A 52 -21.09 25.75 3.26
N ILE A 53 -20.50 24.59 3.51
CA ILE A 53 -21.11 23.58 4.41
C ILE A 53 -20.37 23.62 5.73
N SER A 54 -21.07 24.15 6.73
CA SER A 54 -20.68 24.11 8.14
C SER A 54 -20.83 22.69 8.67
N LEU A 55 -19.72 22.06 9.08
CA LEU A 55 -19.71 20.78 9.80
C LEU A 55 -19.69 21.05 11.30
N GLY A 56 -20.81 20.77 11.96
CA GLY A 56 -20.94 20.80 13.40
C GLY A 56 -20.15 19.65 14.05
N LEU A 57 -19.17 20.01 14.88
CA LEU A 57 -18.44 19.09 15.76
C LEU A 57 -19.19 18.98 17.09
N SER A 58 -19.79 17.85 17.37
CA SER A 58 -20.24 17.48 18.73
C SER A 58 -19.08 16.84 19.49
N ARG A 59 -18.67 17.49 20.58
CA ARG A 59 -17.71 16.98 21.57
C ARG A 59 -18.35 15.84 22.36
N VAL A 60 -17.63 14.72 22.50
CA VAL A 60 -17.89 13.72 23.52
C VAL A 60 -16.70 13.69 24.48
N GLY A 61 -17.02 13.59 25.75
CA GLY A 61 -16.26 13.94 26.93
C GLY A 61 -14.99 13.15 27.22
N ASP A 62 -14.22 13.80 28.09
CA ASP A 62 -12.99 13.34 28.71
C ASP A 62 -13.20 12.09 29.55
N ASP A 63 -12.33 11.09 29.34
CA ASP A 63 -12.09 10.06 30.35
C ASP A 63 -10.58 9.76 30.45
N HIS A 64 -10.05 9.90 31.68
CA HIS A 64 -8.64 9.79 32.02
C HIS A 64 -8.17 8.33 32.02
N GLY A 65 -7.37 7.93 31.01
CA GLY A 65 -6.54 6.74 31.00
C GLY A 65 -5.04 7.09 31.07
N PRO A 66 -4.15 6.19 31.53
CA PRO A 66 -2.78 6.53 31.88
C PRO A 66 -1.95 6.98 30.67
N SER A 67 -1.19 8.05 30.90
CA SER A 67 -0.23 8.66 30.01
C SER A 67 0.71 7.63 29.35
N LEU A 68 0.45 7.35 28.08
CA LEU A 68 1.42 6.73 27.17
C LEU A 68 2.27 7.84 26.59
N THR A 69 3.57 7.80 26.87
CA THR A 69 4.58 8.64 26.26
C THR A 69 4.44 8.63 24.73
N PRO A 70 4.54 9.78 24.03
CA PRO A 70 4.45 9.82 22.59
C PRO A 70 5.65 9.10 21.98
N LEU A 71 5.42 7.91 21.45
CA LEU A 71 6.38 7.17 20.65
C LEU A 71 6.44 7.76 19.24
N ALA A 72 7.65 8.21 18.88
CA ALA A 72 8.18 8.46 17.56
C ALA A 72 7.33 9.30 16.60
N HIS A 73 7.82 10.48 16.33
CA HIS A 73 7.41 11.47 15.35
C HIS A 73 7.18 10.89 13.95
N SER A 74 5.98 10.41 13.67
CA SER A 74 5.54 10.23 12.30
C SER A 74 5.13 11.59 11.77
N GLY A 75 5.91 12.16 10.85
CA GLY A 75 5.61 13.45 10.24
C GLY A 75 4.18 13.47 9.70
N PHE A 76 3.41 14.49 10.06
CA PHE A 76 2.07 14.69 9.49
C PHE A 76 2.21 14.85 7.98
N SER A 77 1.49 14.02 7.23
CA SER A 77 1.44 14.12 5.78
C SER A 77 0.01 14.40 5.30
N TYR A 78 -0.08 15.16 4.22
CA TYR A 78 -1.33 15.47 3.54
C TYR A 78 -1.24 14.99 2.10
N VAL A 79 -2.34 14.52 1.55
CA VAL A 79 -2.43 14.15 0.14
C VAL A 79 -3.51 14.99 -0.52
N ASP A 80 -3.14 15.72 -1.55
CA ASP A 80 -4.03 16.57 -2.33
C ASP A 80 -4.14 16.06 -3.77
N LEU A 81 -5.33 16.18 -4.35
CA LEU A 81 -5.54 16.01 -5.79
C LEU A 81 -5.13 17.31 -6.48
N VAL A 82 -4.25 17.18 -7.45
CA VAL A 82 -3.83 18.32 -8.29
C VAL A 82 -3.96 17.96 -9.76
N GLU A 83 -4.21 18.97 -10.61
CA GLU A 83 -4.26 18.85 -12.06
C GLU A 83 -3.04 19.54 -12.67
N GLY A 84 -2.33 18.87 -13.56
CA GLY A 84 -1.25 19.45 -14.34
C GLY A 84 -1.79 20.35 -15.43
N LEU A 85 -1.54 21.68 -15.33
CA LEU A 85 -2.01 22.63 -16.33
C LEU A 85 -1.31 22.53 -17.69
N HIS A 86 -0.25 21.72 -17.76
CA HIS A 86 0.53 21.48 -18.98
C HIS A 86 0.09 20.25 -19.76
N ASP A 87 -0.62 19.30 -19.12
CA ASP A 87 -1.00 18.03 -19.71
C ASP A 87 -2.43 17.58 -19.38
N GLY A 88 -3.13 18.29 -18.48
CA GLY A 88 -4.49 17.98 -18.05
C GLY A 88 -4.64 16.70 -17.23
N HIS A 89 -3.50 16.10 -16.79
CA HIS A 89 -3.56 14.88 -15.99
C HIS A 89 -3.72 15.19 -14.50
N PHE A 90 -4.36 14.26 -13.80
CA PHE A 90 -4.49 14.32 -12.35
C PHE A 90 -3.34 13.61 -11.66
N TYR A 91 -2.91 14.20 -10.53
CA TYR A 91 -1.80 13.72 -9.72
C TYR A 91 -2.19 13.74 -8.24
N ALA A 92 -1.60 12.85 -7.46
CA ALA A 92 -1.64 12.90 -6.01
C ALA A 92 -0.38 13.62 -5.50
N LEU A 93 -0.56 14.75 -4.84
CA LEU A 93 0.52 15.51 -4.23
C LEU A 93 0.60 15.17 -2.75
N LYS A 94 1.56 14.31 -2.36
CA LYS A 94 1.85 14.02 -0.97
C LYS A 94 2.78 15.09 -0.41
N ARG A 95 2.32 15.77 0.65
CA ARG A 95 3.08 16.79 1.38
C ARG A 95 3.40 16.29 2.77
N ILE A 96 4.67 16.19 3.10
CA ILE A 96 5.19 15.73 4.38
C ILE A 96 5.75 16.94 5.13
N LEU A 97 5.21 17.21 6.32
CA LEU A 97 5.76 18.26 7.18
C LEU A 97 7.04 17.73 7.83
N CYS A 98 8.14 18.45 7.61
CA CYS A 98 9.44 18.11 8.16
C CYS A 98 9.77 19.10 9.29
N HIS A 99 9.68 18.66 10.53
CA HIS A 99 10.01 19.47 11.71
C HIS A 99 11.51 19.42 12.00
N GLU A 100 12.12 18.27 11.75
CA GLU A 100 13.52 17.98 12.03
C GLU A 100 14.28 17.54 10.78
N GLN A 101 15.61 17.49 10.88
CA GLN A 101 16.46 16.98 9.81
C GLN A 101 16.13 15.53 9.45
N GLN A 102 15.80 14.72 10.44
CA GLN A 102 15.46 13.30 10.25
C GLN A 102 14.21 13.14 9.37
N ASP A 103 13.18 13.97 9.53
CA ASP A 103 11.97 13.93 8.70
C ASP A 103 12.30 14.21 7.23
N ARG A 104 13.21 15.17 6.98
CA ARG A 104 13.68 15.49 5.61
C ARG A 104 14.42 14.32 4.98
N GLU A 105 15.28 13.66 5.75
CA GLU A 105 16.02 12.49 5.29
C GLU A 105 15.09 11.31 5.02
N GLU A 106 14.06 11.11 5.84
CA GLU A 106 13.06 10.06 5.61
C GLU A 106 12.24 10.33 4.34
N ALA A 107 11.79 11.58 4.14
CA ALA A 107 11.08 11.96 2.93
C ALA A 107 11.95 11.84 1.66
N GLN A 108 13.23 12.20 1.77
CA GLN A 108 14.19 12.01 0.67
C GLN A 108 14.39 10.52 0.36
N ARG A 109 14.58 9.68 1.38
CA ARG A 109 14.67 8.21 1.22
C ARG A 109 13.41 7.62 0.57
N GLU A 110 12.22 8.11 0.93
CA GLU A 110 10.98 7.69 0.27
C GLU A 110 11.00 8.05 -1.22
N ALA A 111 11.36 9.28 -1.56
CA ALA A 111 11.47 9.72 -2.94
C ALA A 111 12.50 8.90 -3.75
N ASP A 112 13.66 8.64 -3.15
CA ASP A 112 14.74 7.88 -3.79
C ASP A 112 14.35 6.43 -4.04
N ARG A 113 13.61 5.81 -3.12
CA ARG A 113 13.05 4.46 -3.34
C ARG A 113 12.12 4.43 -4.56
N HIS A 114 11.21 5.38 -4.70
CA HIS A 114 10.34 5.45 -5.89
C HIS A 114 11.12 5.62 -7.19
N ARG A 115 12.27 6.34 -7.17
CA ARG A 115 13.14 6.54 -8.33
C ARG A 115 13.88 5.27 -8.77
N LEU A 116 14.06 4.30 -7.86
CA LEU A 116 14.74 3.04 -8.19
C LEU A 116 13.96 2.18 -9.19
N PHE A 117 12.64 2.40 -9.30
CA PHE A 117 11.77 1.53 -10.07
C PHE A 117 11.12 2.25 -11.26
N ASN A 118 11.19 1.59 -12.40
CA ASN A 118 10.40 1.89 -13.59
C ASN A 118 9.71 0.59 -14.02
N HIS A 119 8.58 0.30 -13.39
CA HIS A 119 7.87 -0.97 -13.57
C HIS A 119 6.35 -0.71 -13.56
N PRO A 120 5.56 -1.37 -14.43
CA PRO A 120 4.12 -1.12 -14.55
C PRO A 120 3.33 -1.41 -13.26
N ASN A 121 3.80 -2.33 -12.43
CA ASN A 121 3.15 -2.70 -11.18
C ASN A 121 3.76 -2.05 -9.92
N ILE A 122 4.55 -0.99 -10.09
CA ILE A 122 5.16 -0.24 -8.99
C ILE A 122 4.89 1.25 -9.18
N LEU A 123 4.44 1.92 -8.12
CA LEU A 123 4.16 3.35 -8.13
C LEU A 123 5.45 4.15 -8.38
N ARG A 124 5.48 4.88 -9.49
CA ARG A 124 6.60 5.74 -9.85
C ARG A 124 6.46 7.14 -9.22
N LEU A 125 7.57 7.76 -8.93
CA LEU A 125 7.63 9.18 -8.61
C LEU A 125 7.61 10.01 -9.89
N VAL A 126 6.76 11.05 -9.95
CA VAL A 126 6.74 12.02 -11.06
C VAL A 126 7.71 13.15 -10.77
N ALA A 127 7.65 13.73 -9.57
CA ALA A 127 8.54 14.80 -9.15
C ALA A 127 8.69 14.81 -7.63
N TYR A 128 9.79 15.39 -7.13
CA TYR A 128 10.06 15.62 -5.72
C TYR A 128 10.69 16.99 -5.53
N CYS A 129 10.22 17.72 -4.55
CA CYS A 129 10.89 18.94 -4.12
C CYS A 129 10.77 19.15 -2.60
N LEU A 130 11.81 19.75 -2.01
CA LEU A 130 11.79 20.24 -0.65
C LEU A 130 11.44 21.73 -0.70
N ARG A 131 10.43 22.14 0.08
CA ARG A 131 9.98 23.53 0.16
C ARG A 131 10.21 24.09 1.54
N GLU A 132 10.66 25.33 1.59
CA GLU A 132 10.72 26.12 2.82
C GLU A 132 9.40 26.84 3.02
N ARG A 133 8.85 26.74 4.22
CA ARG A 133 7.65 27.46 4.65
C ARG A 133 7.91 28.12 6.00
N GLY A 134 8.47 29.31 5.95
CA GLY A 134 8.97 30.01 7.14
C GLY A 134 10.11 29.21 7.81
N ALA A 135 9.95 28.88 9.09
CA ALA A 135 10.92 28.05 9.84
C ALA A 135 10.75 26.55 9.62
N LYS A 136 9.77 26.11 8.84
CA LYS A 136 9.45 24.70 8.59
C LYS A 136 9.76 24.31 7.15
N HIS A 137 10.00 23.02 6.94
CA HIS A 137 10.18 22.45 5.62
C HIS A 137 9.01 21.52 5.29
N GLU A 138 8.64 21.48 4.03
CA GLU A 138 7.69 20.50 3.49
C GLU A 138 8.37 19.72 2.36
N ALA A 139 8.36 18.41 2.43
CA ALA A 139 8.75 17.56 1.32
C ALA A 139 7.51 17.23 0.49
N TRP A 140 7.58 17.44 -0.81
CA TRP A 140 6.49 17.26 -1.75
C TRP A 140 6.84 16.14 -2.73
N LEU A 141 6.02 15.09 -2.72
CA LEU A 141 6.10 13.98 -3.66
C LEU A 141 4.89 14.06 -4.60
N LEU A 142 5.15 14.24 -5.88
CA LEU A 142 4.12 14.21 -6.92
C LEU A 142 4.05 12.81 -7.50
N LEU A 143 2.89 12.17 -7.39
CA LEU A 143 2.63 10.79 -7.77
C LEU A 143 1.47 10.75 -8.79
N PRO A 144 1.39 9.76 -9.68
CA PRO A 144 0.21 9.55 -10.50
C PRO A 144 -1.03 9.38 -9.63
N PHE A 145 -2.16 9.92 -10.07
CA PHE A 145 -3.44 9.72 -9.39
C PHE A 145 -4.18 8.51 -9.97
N PHE A 146 -4.67 7.65 -9.09
CA PHE A 146 -5.43 6.44 -9.44
C PHE A 146 -6.89 6.62 -9.02
N LYS A 147 -7.76 6.99 -9.95
CA LYS A 147 -9.17 7.29 -9.65
C LYS A 147 -10.00 6.08 -9.19
N ARG A 148 -9.54 4.85 -9.49
CA ARG A 148 -10.15 3.62 -8.98
C ARG A 148 -9.82 3.33 -7.52
N GLY A 149 -8.86 4.07 -6.93
CA GLY A 149 -8.42 3.89 -5.55
C GLY A 149 -7.59 2.62 -5.36
N THR A 150 -7.75 2.00 -4.20
CA THR A 150 -6.99 0.82 -3.77
C THR A 150 -7.75 -0.48 -4.09
N LEU A 151 -7.03 -1.60 -4.06
CA LEU A 151 -7.63 -2.93 -4.12
C LEU A 151 -8.66 -3.15 -2.99
N TRP A 152 -8.41 -2.58 -1.81
CA TRP A 152 -9.37 -2.63 -0.71
C TRP A 152 -10.69 -1.95 -1.07
N ASN A 153 -10.64 -0.75 -1.67
CA ASN A 153 -11.85 -0.04 -2.10
C ASN A 153 -12.66 -0.87 -3.10
N GLU A 154 -12.01 -1.60 -4.00
CA GLU A 154 -12.70 -2.49 -4.95
C GLU A 154 -13.33 -3.69 -4.25
N ILE A 155 -12.61 -4.32 -3.30
CA ILE A 155 -13.13 -5.43 -2.49
C ILE A 155 -14.38 -4.98 -1.71
N GLU A 156 -14.32 -3.85 -1.01
CA GLU A 156 -15.46 -3.28 -0.27
C GLU A 156 -16.62 -2.96 -1.20
N ARG A 157 -16.35 -2.28 -2.32
CA ARG A 157 -17.37 -1.93 -3.31
C ARG A 157 -18.11 -3.15 -3.86
N LEU A 158 -17.41 -4.25 -4.08
CA LEU A 158 -18.01 -5.50 -4.53
C LEU A 158 -18.80 -6.15 -3.40
N LYS A 159 -18.24 -6.22 -2.18
CA LYS A 159 -18.87 -6.79 -0.98
C LYS A 159 -20.18 -6.08 -0.64
N ASP A 160 -20.22 -4.74 -0.71
CA ASP A 160 -21.44 -3.93 -0.50
C ASP A 160 -22.57 -4.27 -1.49
N LYS A 161 -22.22 -4.78 -2.68
CA LYS A 161 -23.17 -5.23 -3.70
C LYS A 161 -23.47 -6.73 -3.66
N GLY A 162 -22.95 -7.44 -2.66
CA GLY A 162 -23.04 -8.89 -2.55
C GLY A 162 -22.23 -9.65 -3.62
N ASN A 163 -21.23 -8.98 -4.23
CA ASN A 163 -20.38 -9.52 -5.27
C ASN A 163 -18.94 -9.73 -4.78
N PHE A 164 -18.18 -10.48 -5.56
CA PHE A 164 -16.76 -10.78 -5.30
C PHE A 164 -15.97 -10.68 -6.61
N LEU A 165 -14.65 -10.58 -6.49
CA LEU A 165 -13.76 -10.73 -7.64
C LEU A 165 -13.92 -12.14 -8.23
N THR A 166 -13.90 -12.25 -9.56
CA THR A 166 -13.84 -13.54 -10.24
C THR A 166 -12.45 -14.16 -10.09
N GLU A 167 -12.34 -15.48 -10.27
CA GLU A 167 -11.03 -16.15 -10.20
C GLU A 167 -10.05 -15.59 -11.24
N ASP A 168 -10.51 -15.30 -12.46
CA ASP A 168 -9.66 -14.71 -13.51
C ASP A 168 -9.14 -13.32 -13.10
N GLN A 169 -9.98 -12.50 -12.47
CA GLN A 169 -9.56 -11.20 -11.94
C GLN A 169 -8.54 -11.34 -10.82
N ILE A 170 -8.75 -12.31 -9.91
CA ILE A 170 -7.83 -12.61 -8.81
C ILE A 170 -6.47 -13.05 -9.35
N LEU A 171 -6.44 -14.00 -10.30
CA LEU A 171 -5.20 -14.50 -10.92
C LEU A 171 -4.44 -13.39 -11.63
N TRP A 172 -5.15 -12.53 -12.37
CA TRP A 172 -4.54 -11.40 -13.06
C TRP A 172 -3.95 -10.37 -12.11
N LEU A 173 -4.67 -10.01 -11.04
CA LEU A 173 -4.17 -9.11 -9.99
C LEU A 173 -2.97 -9.73 -9.27
N LEU A 174 -3.08 -10.98 -8.88
CA LEU A 174 -2.00 -11.68 -8.17
C LEU A 174 -0.72 -11.76 -9.01
N LEU A 175 -0.85 -12.02 -10.32
CA LEU A 175 0.27 -12.04 -11.25
C LEU A 175 0.97 -10.67 -11.32
N GLY A 176 0.21 -9.59 -11.46
CA GLY A 176 0.78 -8.23 -11.48
C GLY A 176 1.46 -7.86 -10.16
N ILE A 177 0.87 -8.23 -9.02
CA ILE A 177 1.49 -8.02 -7.70
C ILE A 177 2.79 -8.81 -7.58
N CYS A 178 2.82 -10.08 -7.96
CA CYS A 178 4.03 -10.90 -7.94
C CYS A 178 5.14 -10.33 -8.82
N ARG A 179 4.82 -9.83 -10.03
CA ARG A 179 5.80 -9.18 -10.92
C ARG A 179 6.38 -7.91 -10.29
N GLY A 180 5.55 -7.11 -9.63
CA GLY A 180 6.00 -5.96 -8.86
C GLY A 180 6.93 -6.36 -7.71
N LEU A 181 6.56 -7.39 -6.94
CA LEU A 181 7.38 -7.91 -5.84
C LEU A 181 8.71 -8.47 -6.34
N GLU A 182 8.72 -9.25 -7.42
CA GLU A 182 9.96 -9.75 -8.03
C GLU A 182 10.93 -8.62 -8.39
N ALA A 183 10.42 -7.56 -9.03
CA ALA A 183 11.23 -6.39 -9.37
C ALA A 183 11.78 -5.67 -8.13
N ILE A 184 11.00 -5.61 -7.04
CA ILE A 184 11.43 -5.04 -5.77
C ILE A 184 12.50 -5.95 -5.12
N HIS A 185 12.28 -7.27 -5.07
CA HIS A 185 13.24 -8.22 -4.50
C HIS A 185 14.58 -8.19 -5.23
N ALA A 186 14.58 -8.10 -6.55
CA ALA A 186 15.80 -8.02 -7.35
C ALA A 186 16.67 -6.81 -7.01
N LYS A 187 16.08 -5.73 -6.46
CA LYS A 187 16.81 -4.50 -6.05
C LYS A 187 17.00 -4.36 -4.55
N ALA A 188 16.45 -5.26 -3.74
CA ALA A 188 16.52 -5.20 -2.27
C ALA A 188 17.94 -5.23 -1.72
N PHE A 189 18.90 -5.82 -2.45
CA PHE A 189 20.32 -5.82 -2.10
C PHE A 189 20.96 -4.41 -2.04
N LEU A 190 20.30 -3.40 -2.60
CA LEU A 190 20.81 -2.02 -2.67
C LEU A 190 20.34 -1.13 -1.50
N SER A 191 19.36 -1.57 -0.71
CA SER A 191 18.79 -0.77 0.37
C SER A 191 18.80 -1.53 1.69
N ARG A 192 19.49 -0.95 2.70
CA ARG A 192 19.53 -1.51 4.07
C ARG A 192 18.26 -1.23 4.88
N ASP A 193 17.39 -0.37 4.38
CA ASP A 193 16.15 0.05 5.07
C ASP A 193 14.96 -0.63 4.40
N ALA A 194 14.48 -1.68 5.02
CA ALA A 194 13.40 -2.45 4.47
C ALA A 194 12.09 -2.24 5.24
N ARG A 195 11.06 -1.76 4.57
CA ARG A 195 9.71 -1.61 5.11
C ARG A 195 8.72 -2.19 4.11
N ARG A 196 8.01 -3.25 4.49
CA ARG A 196 6.86 -3.71 3.72
C ARG A 196 5.65 -3.86 4.60
N ASP A 197 4.59 -3.21 4.18
CA ASP A 197 3.26 -3.42 4.71
C ASP A 197 2.35 -3.79 3.53
N LEU A 198 2.57 -5.01 3.00
CA LEU A 198 1.76 -5.51 1.89
C LEU A 198 0.36 -5.86 2.39
N LYS A 199 -0.60 -5.05 1.95
CA LYS A 199 -2.02 -5.18 2.27
C LYS A 199 -2.87 -4.58 1.14
N PRO A 200 -4.16 -4.90 1.01
CA PRO A 200 -4.98 -4.40 -0.10
C PRO A 200 -5.09 -2.88 -0.17
N THR A 201 -4.95 -2.16 0.96
CA THR A 201 -4.95 -0.69 1.00
C THR A 201 -3.67 -0.07 0.41
N ASN A 202 -2.59 -0.84 0.29
CA ASN A 202 -1.30 -0.42 -0.28
C ASN A 202 -1.11 -0.90 -1.74
N ILE A 203 -2.17 -1.33 -2.40
CA ILE A 203 -2.19 -1.73 -3.80
C ILE A 203 -3.21 -0.85 -4.52
N LEU A 204 -2.74 0.00 -5.41
CA LEU A 204 -3.58 0.87 -6.24
C LEU A 204 -4.09 0.09 -7.46
N LEU A 205 -5.21 0.54 -8.02
CA LEU A 205 -5.76 -0.01 -9.26
C LEU A 205 -5.68 1.02 -10.37
N GLY A 206 -4.97 0.70 -11.43
CA GLY A 206 -4.91 1.51 -12.64
C GLY A 206 -6.23 1.56 -13.40
N ASP A 207 -6.30 2.34 -14.47
CA ASP A 207 -7.55 2.52 -15.24
C ASP A 207 -8.06 1.22 -15.85
N GLU A 208 -7.16 0.34 -16.28
CA GLU A 208 -7.47 -1.01 -16.78
C GLU A 208 -7.63 -2.04 -15.66
N GLY A 209 -7.48 -1.61 -14.39
CA GLY A 209 -7.56 -2.45 -13.20
C GLY A 209 -6.22 -3.08 -12.80
N GLN A 210 -5.11 -2.81 -13.51
CA GLN A 210 -3.79 -3.34 -13.16
C GLN A 210 -3.37 -2.93 -11.75
N PRO A 211 -2.77 -3.85 -10.96
CA PRO A 211 -2.33 -3.54 -9.61
C PRO A 211 -1.01 -2.76 -9.64
N VAL A 212 -0.89 -1.77 -8.75
CA VAL A 212 0.30 -0.93 -8.60
C VAL A 212 0.66 -0.84 -7.12
N LEU A 213 1.82 -1.35 -6.76
CA LEU A 213 2.33 -1.36 -5.39
C LEU A 213 2.76 0.04 -4.96
N MET A 214 2.26 0.53 -3.83
CA MET A 214 2.58 1.87 -3.29
C MET A 214 3.74 1.87 -2.31
N ASP A 215 3.82 0.87 -1.46
CA ASP A 215 4.85 0.79 -0.41
C ASP A 215 6.03 -0.06 -0.91
N LEU A 216 7.18 0.60 -1.11
CA LEU A 216 8.35 0.04 -1.79
C LEU A 216 9.44 -0.42 -0.82
N ALA A 217 9.14 -0.53 0.46
CA ALA A 217 10.16 -0.91 1.42
C ALA A 217 10.35 -2.43 1.48
N CYS A 218 11.58 -2.90 1.39
CA CYS A 218 11.97 -4.31 1.45
C CYS A 218 12.65 -4.67 2.78
N ILE A 219 12.34 -5.86 3.35
CA ILE A 219 13.09 -6.41 4.48
C ILE A 219 14.22 -7.28 3.93
N ASN A 220 15.46 -6.89 4.19
CA ASN A 220 16.60 -7.78 4.10
C ASN A 220 17.38 -7.66 5.41
N VAL A 221 17.28 -8.65 6.28
CA VAL A 221 17.99 -8.68 7.56
C VAL A 221 18.96 -9.84 7.53
N GLU A 222 20.18 -9.56 7.10
CA GLU A 222 21.29 -10.47 7.32
C GLU A 222 21.86 -10.23 8.73
N GLY A 223 21.76 -11.24 9.59
CA GLY A 223 22.59 -11.35 10.79
C GLY A 223 21.90 -11.23 12.15
N SER A 224 22.34 -12.09 13.03
CA SER A 224 21.83 -12.41 14.36
C SER A 224 21.83 -11.28 15.42
N ARG A 225 22.38 -10.11 15.12
CA ARG A 225 22.42 -8.96 16.07
C ARG A 225 21.18 -8.07 16.04
N GLN A 226 20.22 -8.32 15.15
CA GLN A 226 19.10 -7.42 14.89
C GLN A 226 17.71 -8.03 15.16
N ALA A 227 17.63 -9.23 15.76
CA ALA A 227 16.34 -9.91 15.97
C ALA A 227 15.35 -9.08 16.80
N LEU A 228 15.76 -8.53 17.93
CA LEU A 228 14.89 -7.68 18.76
C LEU A 228 14.52 -6.38 18.04
N THR A 229 15.48 -5.73 17.38
CA THR A 229 15.24 -4.52 16.60
C THR A 229 14.27 -4.77 15.46
N LEU A 230 14.30 -5.95 14.83
CA LEU A 230 13.39 -6.32 13.77
C LEU A 230 11.98 -6.58 14.30
N GLN A 231 11.85 -7.24 15.45
CA GLN A 231 10.56 -7.49 16.08
C GLN A 231 9.88 -6.17 16.48
N ASP A 232 10.61 -5.27 17.13
CA ASP A 232 10.11 -3.94 17.51
C ASP A 232 9.75 -3.11 16.26
N TRP A 233 10.58 -3.20 15.24
CA TRP A 233 10.33 -2.55 13.97
C TRP A 233 9.05 -3.09 13.28
N ALA A 234 8.89 -4.41 13.22
CA ALA A 234 7.68 -5.04 12.66
C ALA A 234 6.44 -4.69 13.47
N ALA A 235 6.57 -4.59 14.81
CA ALA A 235 5.48 -4.18 15.68
C ALA A 235 4.98 -2.76 15.40
N GLN A 236 5.88 -1.86 15.01
CA GLN A 236 5.54 -0.46 14.74
C GLN A 236 5.05 -0.20 13.31
N ARG A 237 5.39 -1.06 12.33
CA ARG A 237 5.30 -0.70 10.90
C ARG A 237 4.56 -1.70 10.03
N CYS A 238 4.35 -2.94 10.48
CA CYS A 238 3.56 -3.91 9.73
C CYS A 238 2.16 -4.01 10.33
N THR A 239 1.15 -3.94 9.47
CA THR A 239 -0.24 -4.16 9.87
C THR A 239 -0.39 -5.55 10.49
N ILE A 240 -0.87 -5.59 11.74
CA ILE A 240 -0.81 -6.80 12.56
C ILE A 240 -1.53 -7.99 11.92
N SER A 241 -2.68 -7.79 11.27
CA SER A 241 -3.47 -8.85 10.63
C SER A 241 -2.87 -9.39 9.33
N TYR A 242 -1.83 -8.73 8.78
CA TYR A 242 -1.10 -9.15 7.57
C TYR A 242 0.35 -9.58 7.88
N ARG A 243 0.77 -9.50 9.13
CA ARG A 243 2.14 -9.79 9.57
C ARG A 243 2.39 -11.29 9.62
N ALA A 244 3.52 -11.72 9.06
CA ALA A 244 3.94 -13.12 9.04
C ALA A 244 4.31 -13.65 10.45
N PRO A 245 4.10 -14.95 10.73
CA PRO A 245 4.34 -15.56 12.05
C PRO A 245 5.74 -15.30 12.59
N GLU A 246 6.76 -15.40 11.76
CA GLU A 246 8.16 -15.19 12.12
C GLU A 246 8.49 -13.77 12.58
N LEU A 247 7.64 -12.79 12.27
CA LEU A 247 7.81 -11.39 12.71
C LEU A 247 7.18 -11.10 14.09
N PHE A 248 6.43 -12.03 14.67
CA PHE A 248 5.90 -11.90 16.03
C PHE A 248 6.90 -12.38 17.08
N SER A 249 7.77 -13.35 16.74
CA SER A 249 8.80 -13.88 17.62
C SER A 249 10.04 -14.21 16.80
N VAL A 250 10.89 -13.21 16.63
CA VAL A 250 12.12 -13.34 15.83
C VAL A 250 13.16 -14.09 16.65
N GLN A 251 13.50 -15.30 16.23
CA GLN A 251 14.55 -16.08 16.87
C GLN A 251 15.94 -15.53 16.55
N SER A 252 16.91 -15.67 17.46
CA SER A 252 18.26 -15.06 17.36
C SER A 252 19.05 -15.47 16.10
N HIS A 253 18.69 -16.56 15.44
CA HIS A 253 19.36 -17.11 14.27
C HIS A 253 18.41 -17.39 13.10
N CYS A 254 17.21 -16.79 13.11
CA CYS A 254 16.32 -16.96 11.97
C CYS A 254 16.78 -16.10 10.78
N VAL A 255 16.66 -16.65 9.59
CA VAL A 255 16.82 -15.91 8.34
C VAL A 255 15.44 -15.42 7.95
N ILE A 256 15.25 -14.11 7.96
CA ILE A 256 14.05 -13.47 7.44
C ILE A 256 14.35 -13.07 5.99
N ASP A 257 13.64 -13.66 5.07
CA ASP A 257 13.79 -13.39 3.63
C ASP A 257 12.49 -12.90 2.99
N GLU A 258 12.46 -12.81 1.67
CA GLU A 258 11.33 -12.32 0.90
C GLU A 258 10.06 -13.18 1.03
N ARG A 259 10.14 -14.39 1.58
CA ARG A 259 8.97 -15.27 1.81
C ARG A 259 8.05 -14.75 2.92
N THR A 260 8.53 -13.81 3.73
CA THR A 260 7.68 -13.03 4.63
C THR A 260 6.61 -12.25 3.86
N ASP A 261 6.95 -11.70 2.67
CA ASP A 261 5.97 -11.03 1.82
C ASP A 261 5.00 -12.00 1.17
N VAL A 262 5.42 -13.23 0.93
CA VAL A 262 4.54 -14.28 0.40
C VAL A 262 3.40 -14.58 1.38
N TRP A 263 3.66 -14.56 2.70
CA TRP A 263 2.59 -14.64 3.70
C TRP A 263 1.61 -13.45 3.58
N SER A 264 2.13 -12.23 3.58
CA SER A 264 1.29 -11.04 3.45
C SER A 264 0.49 -11.03 2.14
N LEU A 265 1.10 -11.51 1.04
CA LEU A 265 0.44 -11.72 -0.24
C LEU A 265 -0.65 -12.80 -0.15
N GLY A 266 -0.44 -13.86 0.63
CA GLY A 266 -1.46 -14.86 0.94
C GLY A 266 -2.67 -14.25 1.66
N CYS A 267 -2.43 -13.34 2.62
CA CYS A 267 -3.50 -12.59 3.28
C CYS A 267 -4.26 -11.69 2.27
N VAL A 268 -3.56 -11.06 1.32
CA VAL A 268 -4.17 -10.28 0.24
C VAL A 268 -5.01 -11.18 -0.68
N LEU A 269 -4.49 -12.36 -1.05
CA LEU A 269 -5.22 -13.34 -1.85
C LEU A 269 -6.50 -13.80 -1.13
N TYR A 270 -6.41 -14.10 0.17
CA TYR A 270 -7.58 -14.45 0.98
C TYR A 270 -8.62 -13.30 0.96
N ALA A 271 -8.19 -12.06 1.12
CA ALA A 271 -9.08 -10.91 1.08
C ALA A 271 -9.76 -10.74 -0.30
N MET A 272 -9.06 -10.97 -1.40
CA MET A 272 -9.64 -10.98 -2.75
C MET A 272 -10.68 -12.09 -2.93
N MET A 273 -10.46 -13.28 -2.33
CA MET A 273 -11.35 -14.42 -2.45
C MET A 273 -12.61 -14.28 -1.58
N PHE A 274 -12.48 -13.75 -0.37
CA PHE A 274 -13.52 -13.82 0.67
C PHE A 274 -14.04 -12.44 1.12
N GLY A 275 -13.44 -11.34 0.66
CA GLY A 275 -13.89 -9.98 0.98
C GLY A 275 -13.39 -9.42 2.32
N GLU A 276 -12.51 -10.16 3.02
CA GLU A 276 -11.86 -9.73 4.27
C GLU A 276 -10.55 -10.50 4.47
N GLY A 277 -9.61 -9.96 5.22
CA GLY A 277 -8.37 -10.65 5.55
C GLY A 277 -8.58 -11.81 6.52
N PRO A 278 -7.69 -12.83 6.50
CA PRO A 278 -7.89 -14.06 7.29
C PRO A 278 -7.84 -13.82 8.81
N TYR A 279 -7.23 -12.73 9.26
CA TYR A 279 -7.06 -12.40 10.67
C TYR A 279 -7.70 -11.07 11.06
N ASP A 280 -8.44 -10.41 10.16
CA ASP A 280 -9.10 -9.13 10.45
C ASP A 280 -10.13 -9.26 11.57
N MET A 281 -10.93 -10.33 11.57
CA MET A 281 -11.90 -10.60 12.64
C MET A 281 -11.25 -10.94 13.98
N VAL A 282 -10.09 -11.62 13.98
CA VAL A 282 -9.32 -11.91 15.20
C VAL A 282 -8.86 -10.60 15.83
N PHE A 283 -8.31 -9.70 15.01
CA PHE A 283 -7.87 -8.37 15.44
C PHE A 283 -9.03 -7.51 15.96
N GLN A 284 -10.16 -7.47 15.23
CA GLN A 284 -11.34 -6.67 15.61
C GLN A 284 -11.98 -7.12 16.94
N LYS A 285 -11.92 -8.42 17.25
CA LYS A 285 -12.40 -8.97 18.53
C LYS A 285 -11.43 -8.72 19.69
N GLY A 286 -10.23 -8.19 19.42
CA GLY A 286 -9.19 -8.01 20.43
C GLY A 286 -8.45 -9.31 20.79
N ASP A 287 -8.65 -10.38 20.00
CA ASP A 287 -7.94 -11.64 20.19
C ASP A 287 -6.50 -11.56 19.69
N SER A 288 -5.63 -12.46 20.15
CA SER A 288 -4.22 -12.44 19.79
C SER A 288 -3.98 -12.96 18.38
N VAL A 289 -3.71 -12.04 17.44
CA VAL A 289 -3.27 -12.38 16.08
C VAL A 289 -1.96 -13.19 16.13
N ALA A 290 -1.03 -12.85 17.04
CA ALA A 290 0.23 -13.57 17.21
C ALA A 290 0.06 -15.07 17.52
N LEU A 291 -1.00 -15.43 18.25
CA LEU A 291 -1.37 -16.83 18.50
C LEU A 291 -2.12 -17.43 17.32
N ALA A 292 -3.00 -16.70 16.69
CA ALA A 292 -3.80 -17.19 15.57
C ALA A 292 -2.94 -17.59 14.37
N VAL A 293 -1.91 -16.81 14.03
CA VAL A 293 -1.02 -17.09 12.89
C VAL A 293 -0.09 -18.30 13.08
N GLN A 294 0.05 -18.81 14.31
CA GLN A 294 0.83 -20.02 14.57
C GLN A 294 0.09 -21.31 14.18
N ASN A 295 -1.20 -21.22 13.87
CA ASN A 295 -2.01 -22.34 13.45
C ASN A 295 -2.21 -22.30 11.94
N GLN A 296 -2.31 -23.48 11.33
CA GLN A 296 -2.63 -23.59 9.92
C GLN A 296 -3.98 -22.93 9.63
N LEU A 297 -4.03 -22.07 8.62
CA LEU A 297 -5.24 -21.38 8.20
C LEU A 297 -6.27 -22.37 7.65
N SER A 298 -7.48 -22.33 8.19
CA SER A 298 -8.64 -23.02 7.61
C SER A 298 -9.20 -22.21 6.44
N ILE A 299 -9.05 -22.72 5.22
CA ILE A 299 -9.54 -22.07 4.00
C ILE A 299 -10.97 -22.52 3.74
N PRO A 300 -11.97 -21.62 3.70
CA PRO A 300 -13.34 -21.98 3.44
C PRO A 300 -13.53 -22.65 2.07
N GLN A 301 -14.37 -23.67 2.01
CA GLN A 301 -14.80 -24.24 0.75
C GLN A 301 -15.74 -23.26 0.03
N SER A 302 -15.48 -23.01 -1.23
CA SER A 302 -16.30 -22.10 -2.05
C SER A 302 -16.36 -22.60 -3.48
N PRO A 303 -17.56 -22.71 -4.09
CA PRO A 303 -17.69 -23.10 -5.48
C PRO A 303 -17.14 -22.04 -6.46
N ARG A 304 -16.86 -20.83 -5.97
CA ARG A 304 -16.33 -19.72 -6.78
C ARG A 304 -14.83 -19.86 -7.06
N HIS A 305 -14.12 -20.75 -6.35
CA HIS A 305 -12.68 -20.85 -6.43
C HIS A 305 -12.25 -22.29 -6.70
N SER A 306 -11.37 -22.45 -7.68
CA SER A 306 -10.80 -23.74 -8.05
C SER A 306 -10.00 -24.36 -6.90
N SER A 307 -9.81 -25.67 -6.96
CA SER A 307 -8.91 -26.38 -6.04
C SER A 307 -7.48 -25.87 -6.15
N ALA A 308 -7.04 -25.54 -7.38
CA ALA A 308 -5.70 -25.03 -7.64
C ALA A 308 -5.46 -23.67 -6.96
N LEU A 309 -6.41 -22.72 -7.04
CA LEU A 309 -6.29 -21.43 -6.36
C LEU A 309 -6.26 -21.59 -4.82
N ARG A 310 -7.08 -22.49 -4.27
CA ARG A 310 -7.06 -22.78 -2.82
C ARG A 310 -5.75 -23.44 -2.37
N GLN A 311 -5.17 -24.34 -3.18
CA GLN A 311 -3.87 -24.96 -2.90
C GLN A 311 -2.74 -23.91 -2.94
N LEU A 312 -2.80 -22.98 -3.90
CA LEU A 312 -1.86 -21.87 -3.98
C LEU A 312 -1.93 -21.01 -2.70
N LEU A 313 -3.13 -20.62 -2.27
CA LEU A 313 -3.32 -19.90 -1.02
C LEU A 313 -2.76 -20.66 0.18
N ALA A 314 -3.04 -21.97 0.28
CA ALA A 314 -2.54 -22.80 1.37
C ALA A 314 -1.01 -22.83 1.43
N SER A 315 -0.33 -22.93 0.27
CA SER A 315 1.13 -22.90 0.20
C SER A 315 1.73 -21.58 0.65
N MET A 316 1.09 -20.45 0.30
CA MET A 316 1.52 -19.11 0.71
C MET A 316 1.32 -18.86 2.21
N MET A 317 0.28 -19.49 2.81
CA MET A 317 -0.09 -19.35 4.22
C MET A 317 0.52 -20.44 5.11
N THR A 318 1.59 -21.10 4.66
CA THR A 318 2.33 -22.07 5.47
C THR A 318 3.08 -21.35 6.59
N VAL A 319 2.92 -21.80 7.83
CA VAL A 319 3.49 -21.15 9.03
C VAL A 319 5.01 -21.13 8.97
N ASP A 320 5.64 -22.25 8.60
CA ASP A 320 7.09 -22.35 8.38
C ASP A 320 7.50 -21.56 7.12
N PRO A 321 8.26 -20.46 7.24
CA PRO A 321 8.66 -19.66 6.08
C PRO A 321 9.52 -20.45 5.07
N HIS A 322 10.26 -21.47 5.51
CA HIS A 322 11.09 -22.29 4.62
C HIS A 322 10.30 -23.18 3.69
N GLN A 323 9.04 -23.46 4.02
CA GLN A 323 8.13 -24.26 3.19
C GLN A 323 7.26 -23.39 2.27
N ARG A 324 7.28 -22.06 2.43
CA ARG A 324 6.58 -21.16 1.52
C ARG A 324 7.30 -21.08 0.17
N PRO A 325 6.55 -20.97 -0.94
CA PRO A 325 7.15 -20.78 -2.26
C PRO A 325 7.84 -19.42 -2.37
N HIS A 326 8.92 -19.36 -3.13
CA HIS A 326 9.51 -18.09 -3.56
C HIS A 326 8.67 -17.44 -4.67
N ILE A 327 8.78 -16.12 -4.85
CA ILE A 327 8.02 -15.37 -5.87
C ILE A 327 8.19 -15.94 -7.29
N PRO A 328 9.38 -16.31 -7.77
CA PRO A 328 9.51 -16.91 -9.09
C PRO A 328 8.71 -18.22 -9.28
N LEU A 329 8.63 -19.04 -8.23
CA LEU A 329 7.80 -20.26 -8.27
C LEU A 329 6.31 -19.91 -8.31
N LEU A 330 5.86 -18.93 -7.53
CA LEU A 330 4.48 -18.42 -7.59
C LEU A 330 4.14 -17.90 -8.99
N LEU A 331 5.03 -17.13 -9.62
CA LEU A 331 4.83 -16.63 -10.98
C LEU A 331 4.63 -17.79 -11.97
N SER A 332 5.49 -18.82 -11.93
CA SER A 332 5.35 -19.99 -12.79
C SER A 332 4.02 -20.74 -12.57
N GLN A 333 3.58 -20.85 -11.31
CA GLN A 333 2.31 -21.47 -10.98
C GLN A 333 1.11 -20.66 -11.47
N LEU A 334 1.16 -19.32 -11.31
CA LEU A 334 0.11 -18.41 -11.75
C LEU A 334 -0.01 -18.38 -13.28
N GLU A 335 1.10 -18.38 -14.00
CA GLU A 335 1.11 -18.44 -15.46
C GLU A 335 0.51 -19.75 -15.99
N ALA A 336 0.74 -20.86 -15.28
CA ALA A 336 0.12 -22.15 -15.62
C ALA A 336 -1.39 -22.20 -15.34
N LEU A 337 -1.90 -21.37 -14.42
CA LEU A 337 -3.33 -21.29 -14.09
C LEU A 337 -4.11 -20.32 -14.99
N GLN A 338 -3.40 -19.45 -15.72
CA GLN A 338 -4.10 -18.52 -16.63
C GLN A 338 -4.64 -19.29 -17.85
N PRO A 339 -5.86 -18.94 -18.32
CA PRO A 339 -6.35 -19.49 -19.59
C PRO A 339 -5.40 -19.07 -20.72
N PRO A 340 -5.15 -19.95 -21.71
CA PRO A 340 -4.29 -19.63 -22.84
C PRO A 340 -4.81 -18.37 -23.53
N ALA A 341 -3.89 -17.45 -23.88
CA ALA A 341 -4.23 -16.22 -24.58
C ALA A 341 -5.02 -16.54 -25.84
N PRO A 342 -6.14 -15.85 -26.13
CA PRO A 342 -6.92 -16.08 -27.33
C PRO A 342 -6.02 -15.82 -28.57
N GLY A 343 -5.63 -16.90 -29.28
CA GLY A 343 -4.82 -16.82 -30.49
C GLY A 343 -3.64 -17.80 -30.63
N GLN A 344 -3.28 -18.58 -29.62
CA GLN A 344 -2.31 -19.67 -29.75
C GLN A 344 -3.01 -21.00 -30.02
N HIS A 345 -3.58 -21.16 -31.22
CA HIS A 345 -3.86 -22.48 -31.73
C HIS A 345 -2.53 -23.14 -32.09
N THR A 346 -2.06 -24.02 -31.23
CA THR A 346 -0.98 -24.94 -31.55
C THR A 346 -1.47 -25.83 -32.70
N THR A 347 -1.04 -25.53 -33.90
CA THR A 347 -1.18 -26.45 -35.04
C THR A 347 -0.24 -27.62 -34.71
N GLN A 348 -0.79 -28.71 -34.17
CA GLN A 348 -0.10 -29.99 -34.18
C GLN A 348 -0.10 -30.48 -35.63
N ILE A 349 1.09 -30.55 -36.21
CA ILE A 349 1.39 -31.33 -37.42
C ILE A 349 1.83 -32.71 -36.97
#